data_476deee13e445771dec8ffdbe54bf03c
#
_entry.id   476deee13e445771dec8ffdbe54bf03c
#
_cell.length_a   1.000
_cell.length_b   1.000
_cell.length_c   1.000
_cell.angle_alpha   90.00
_cell.angle_beta   90.00
_cell.angle_gamma   90.00
#
_symmetry.space_group_name_H-M   'P 1'
#
loop_
_entity.id
_entity.type
_entity.pdbx_description
1 polymer ?
#
loop_
_entity_poly.entity_id
_entity_poly.type
_entity_poly.pdbx_seq_one_letter_code
_entity_poly.pdbx_strand_id
1 'polypeptide(L)'
;MSSIEVQQFSYRHGDVELSGYMAQPSRFPRAGILIVPTIAGPTQLMFDRARWLASLGYAAMVCDIYGKGTVNDMREARQLADALRADTEYYRDRFRCALAELRTRSKLANNRIAAIGYCMGGEIVLEMARGGEDIALVVSFHGLLATPSPAKRGMIKSRILVCHGRADPLVPPKQVRAFLEEMDIAGADCHMHIYSGVLHGFTDPGSNTRSNEAIRYNASADRQSKAAMLSMFDEVFENSQAAEQN
;
A
#
# COMPACT_ATOMS: atom_id res chain seq x y z
N MET A 1 3.15 2.13 -27.78
CA MET A 1 2.83 1.81 -26.36
C MET A 1 3.14 0.33 -26.16
N SER A 2 3.92 -0.06 -25.14
CA SER A 2 4.12 -1.48 -24.84
C SER A 2 2.79 -2.09 -24.39
N SER A 3 2.51 -3.33 -24.85
CA SER A 3 1.34 -4.08 -24.39
C SER A 3 1.45 -4.35 -22.89
N ILE A 4 0.29 -4.42 -22.22
CA ILE A 4 0.20 -4.78 -20.80
C ILE A 4 -0.24 -6.24 -20.73
N GLU A 5 0.50 -7.04 -20.01
CA GLU A 5 0.16 -8.42 -19.70
C GLU A 5 -0.54 -8.46 -18.34
N VAL A 6 -1.63 -9.23 -18.27
CA VAL A 6 -2.42 -9.41 -17.05
C VAL A 6 -2.48 -10.90 -16.71
N GLN A 7 -2.21 -11.22 -15.45
CA GLN A 7 -2.29 -12.57 -14.93
C GLN A 7 -3.05 -12.60 -13.60
N GLN A 8 -3.97 -13.54 -13.45
CA GLN A 8 -4.56 -13.92 -12.16
C GLN A 8 -3.99 -15.27 -11.74
N PHE A 9 -3.74 -15.43 -10.45
CA PHE A 9 -3.13 -16.63 -9.89
C PHE A 9 -3.49 -16.80 -8.42
N SER A 10 -3.32 -18.01 -7.89
CA SER A 10 -3.40 -18.29 -6.45
C SER A 10 -2.01 -18.41 -5.85
N TYR A 11 -1.91 -18.05 -4.58
CA TYR A 11 -0.76 -18.26 -3.71
C TYR A 11 -1.24 -18.60 -2.28
N ARG A 12 -0.37 -18.92 -1.36
CA ARG A 12 -0.78 -19.39 -0.03
C ARG A 12 -0.08 -18.66 1.11
N HIS A 13 -0.81 -18.53 2.22
CA HIS A 13 -0.25 -18.23 3.53
C HIS A 13 -0.75 -19.30 4.50
N GLY A 14 0.10 -20.28 4.83
CA GLY A 14 -0.31 -21.48 5.55
C GLY A 14 -1.41 -22.24 4.78
N ASP A 15 -2.53 -22.52 5.44
CA ASP A 15 -3.68 -23.21 4.85
C ASP A 15 -4.62 -22.28 4.08
N VAL A 16 -4.40 -20.95 4.13
CA VAL A 16 -5.27 -19.99 3.45
C VAL A 16 -4.78 -19.79 2.01
N GLU A 17 -5.67 -20.08 1.05
CA GLU A 17 -5.46 -19.74 -0.35
C GLU A 17 -5.83 -18.28 -0.59
N LEU A 18 -4.96 -17.57 -1.29
CA LEU A 18 -5.07 -16.15 -1.59
C LEU A 18 -5.02 -15.95 -3.10
N SER A 19 -5.70 -14.93 -3.61
CA SER A 19 -5.64 -14.56 -5.02
C SER A 19 -4.68 -13.39 -5.26
N GLY A 20 -3.97 -13.43 -6.37
CA GLY A 20 -3.14 -12.35 -6.89
C GLY A 20 -3.63 -11.91 -8.27
N TYR A 21 -3.62 -10.60 -8.49
CA TYR A 21 -3.84 -10.00 -9.80
C TYR A 21 -2.61 -9.17 -10.16
N MET A 22 -1.90 -9.55 -11.21
CA MET A 22 -0.69 -8.87 -11.67
C MET A 22 -0.91 -8.26 -13.04
N ALA A 23 -0.52 -7.00 -13.19
CA ALA A 23 -0.41 -6.30 -14.46
C ALA A 23 1.04 -5.81 -14.63
N GLN A 24 1.64 -6.09 -15.79
CA GLN A 24 3.02 -5.68 -16.07
C GLN A 24 3.20 -5.31 -17.55
N PRO A 25 4.21 -4.48 -17.87
CA PRO A 25 4.57 -4.25 -19.26
C PRO A 25 5.17 -5.51 -19.89
N SER A 26 5.02 -5.70 -21.21
CA SER A 26 5.66 -6.80 -21.96
C SER A 26 7.20 -6.71 -22.01
N ARG A 27 7.77 -5.56 -21.66
CA ARG A 27 9.21 -5.35 -21.45
C ARG A 27 9.58 -5.53 -19.99
N PHE A 28 10.88 -5.65 -19.68
CA PHE A 28 11.36 -5.73 -18.30
C PHE A 28 10.87 -4.52 -17.48
N PRO A 29 10.23 -4.72 -16.33
CA PRO A 29 9.63 -3.64 -15.56
C PRO A 29 10.69 -2.78 -14.83
N ARG A 30 10.39 -1.48 -14.66
CA ARG A 30 11.25 -0.53 -13.91
C ARG A 30 11.35 -0.90 -12.43
N ALA A 31 10.23 -1.29 -11.82
CA ALA A 31 10.14 -1.73 -10.42
C ALA A 31 8.87 -2.58 -10.22
N GLY A 32 8.80 -3.27 -9.09
CA GLY A 32 7.64 -4.05 -8.64
C GLY A 32 6.84 -3.29 -7.58
N ILE A 33 5.54 -3.21 -7.75
CA ILE A 33 4.65 -2.49 -6.84
C ILE A 33 3.60 -3.44 -6.28
N LEU A 34 3.66 -3.73 -4.97
CA LEU A 34 2.58 -4.42 -4.27
C LEU A 34 1.47 -3.43 -3.97
N ILE A 35 0.26 -3.67 -4.45
CA ILE A 35 -0.93 -2.89 -4.14
C ILE A 35 -1.73 -3.61 -3.06
N VAL A 36 -1.79 -3.03 -1.87
CA VAL A 36 -2.60 -3.55 -0.77
C VAL A 36 -3.94 -2.81 -0.76
N PRO A 37 -5.05 -3.54 -0.97
CA PRO A 37 -6.36 -2.93 -1.15
C PRO A 37 -6.96 -2.38 0.15
N THR A 38 -8.13 -1.76 0.03
CA THR A 38 -8.95 -1.34 1.18
C THR A 38 -9.52 -2.54 1.93
N ILE A 39 -10.24 -2.30 3.01
CA ILE A 39 -10.96 -3.33 3.78
C ILE A 39 -11.91 -4.19 2.93
N ALA A 40 -12.34 -3.71 1.77
CA ALA A 40 -13.18 -4.49 0.84
C ALA A 40 -12.40 -5.55 0.03
N GLY A 41 -11.07 -5.63 0.20
CA GLY A 41 -10.23 -6.54 -0.60
C GLY A 41 -9.98 -6.05 -2.03
N PRO A 42 -9.56 -6.95 -2.95
CA PRO A 42 -9.22 -6.63 -4.33
C PRO A 42 -10.48 -6.28 -5.13
N THR A 43 -10.67 -4.99 -5.42
CA THR A 43 -11.79 -4.47 -6.21
C THR A 43 -11.34 -4.08 -7.63
N GLN A 44 -12.31 -3.83 -8.53
CA GLN A 44 -12.02 -3.35 -9.89
C GLN A 44 -11.15 -2.09 -9.88
N LEU A 45 -11.39 -1.15 -8.96
CA LEU A 45 -10.55 0.05 -8.80
C LEU A 45 -9.08 -0.29 -8.54
N MET A 46 -8.79 -1.34 -7.75
CA MET A 46 -7.41 -1.78 -7.50
C MET A 46 -6.79 -2.41 -8.76
N PHE A 47 -7.57 -3.19 -9.52
CA PHE A 47 -7.11 -3.75 -10.80
C PHE A 47 -6.82 -2.65 -11.83
N ASP A 48 -7.64 -1.61 -11.90
CA ASP A 48 -7.42 -0.48 -12.79
C ASP A 48 -6.16 0.32 -12.40
N ARG A 49 -5.87 0.45 -11.08
CA ARG A 49 -4.62 1.02 -10.59
C ARG A 49 -3.40 0.17 -10.97
N ALA A 50 -3.50 -1.15 -10.91
CA ALA A 50 -2.44 -2.04 -11.35
C ALA A 50 -2.15 -1.86 -12.85
N ARG A 51 -3.18 -1.83 -13.69
CA ARG A 51 -3.04 -1.57 -15.14
C ARG A 51 -2.45 -0.19 -15.41
N TRP A 52 -2.88 0.83 -14.67
CA TRP A 52 -2.32 2.17 -14.80
C TRP A 52 -0.82 2.19 -14.47
N LEU A 53 -0.37 1.57 -13.38
CA LEU A 53 1.04 1.45 -13.03
C LEU A 53 1.81 0.65 -14.09
N ALA A 54 1.21 -0.41 -14.64
CA ALA A 54 1.82 -1.18 -15.73
C ALA A 54 2.01 -0.34 -16.99
N SER A 55 1.07 0.58 -17.31
CA SER A 55 1.22 1.52 -18.43
C SER A 55 2.39 2.50 -18.25
N LEU A 56 2.79 2.76 -16.99
CA LEU A 56 3.95 3.57 -16.63
C LEU A 56 5.25 2.75 -16.55
N GLY A 57 5.19 1.44 -16.81
CA GLY A 57 6.36 0.56 -16.86
C GLY A 57 6.67 -0.20 -15.57
N TYR A 58 5.76 -0.25 -14.61
CA TYR A 58 5.90 -1.00 -13.36
C TYR A 58 5.22 -2.38 -13.45
N ALA A 59 5.77 -3.38 -12.76
CA ALA A 59 5.05 -4.63 -12.49
C ALA A 59 4.20 -4.44 -11.24
N ALA A 60 2.87 -4.41 -11.36
CA ALA A 60 1.97 -4.10 -10.25
C ALA A 60 1.10 -5.31 -9.89
N MET A 61 1.15 -5.72 -8.63
CA MET A 61 0.38 -6.85 -8.10
C MET A 61 -0.61 -6.38 -7.03
N VAL A 62 -1.89 -6.63 -7.24
CA VAL A 62 -2.93 -6.49 -6.19
C VAL A 62 -2.99 -7.79 -5.41
N CYS A 63 -2.82 -7.72 -4.10
CA CYS A 63 -2.92 -8.88 -3.21
C CYS A 63 -4.34 -9.04 -2.63
N ASP A 64 -4.70 -10.28 -2.32
CA ASP A 64 -5.86 -10.61 -1.50
C ASP A 64 -5.49 -10.47 -0.02
N ILE A 65 -6.40 -9.91 0.77
CA ILE A 65 -6.20 -9.72 2.21
C ILE A 65 -6.70 -10.94 2.99
N TYR A 66 -7.82 -11.54 2.56
CA TYR A 66 -8.57 -12.49 3.36
C TYR A 66 -8.65 -13.91 2.79
N GLY A 67 -8.34 -14.11 1.51
CA GLY A 67 -8.58 -15.36 0.79
C GLY A 67 -10.04 -15.51 0.30
N LYS A 68 -10.75 -14.40 0.20
CA LYS A 68 -12.15 -14.35 -0.25
C LYS A 68 -12.38 -13.47 -1.49
N GLY A 69 -11.30 -12.86 -1.99
CA GLY A 69 -11.45 -11.84 -3.02
C GLY A 69 -12.14 -10.58 -2.51
N THR A 70 -13.03 -9.99 -3.31
CA THR A 70 -13.78 -8.79 -2.91
C THR A 70 -14.86 -9.12 -1.89
N VAL A 71 -14.88 -8.41 -0.75
CA VAL A 71 -15.90 -8.52 0.29
C VAL A 71 -16.86 -7.34 0.18
N ASN A 72 -18.10 -7.62 -0.21
CA ASN A 72 -19.12 -6.58 -0.43
C ASN A 72 -19.88 -6.19 0.85
N ASP A 73 -20.02 -7.11 1.81
CA ASP A 73 -20.62 -6.82 3.10
C ASP A 73 -19.60 -6.18 4.05
N MET A 74 -19.81 -4.92 4.38
CA MET A 74 -18.91 -4.14 5.25
C MET A 74 -18.89 -4.67 6.70
N ARG A 75 -19.91 -5.39 7.16
CA ARG A 75 -19.88 -6.04 8.47
C ARG A 75 -18.94 -7.22 8.44
N GLU A 76 -19.06 -8.08 7.42
CA GLU A 76 -18.14 -9.19 7.20
C GLU A 76 -16.70 -8.68 7.05
N ALA A 77 -16.47 -7.64 6.23
CA ALA A 77 -15.16 -7.07 6.03
C ALA A 77 -14.51 -6.59 7.34
N ARG A 78 -15.27 -5.96 8.24
CA ARG A 78 -14.80 -5.55 9.57
C ARG A 78 -14.42 -6.73 10.43
N GLN A 79 -15.26 -7.78 10.49
CA GLN A 79 -14.98 -8.99 11.27
C GLN A 79 -13.70 -9.69 10.80
N LEU A 80 -13.50 -9.79 9.48
CA LEU A 80 -12.29 -10.36 8.88
C LEU A 80 -11.05 -9.50 9.19
N ALA A 81 -11.18 -8.17 9.12
CA ALA A 81 -10.10 -7.25 9.43
C ALA A 81 -9.69 -7.33 10.91
N ASP A 82 -10.66 -7.38 11.82
CA ASP A 82 -10.41 -7.48 13.27
C ASP A 82 -9.75 -8.82 13.61
N ALA A 83 -10.23 -9.92 13.02
CA ALA A 83 -9.61 -11.23 13.18
C ALA A 83 -8.16 -11.26 12.68
N LEU A 84 -7.86 -10.60 11.56
CA LEU A 84 -6.52 -10.52 11.01
C LEU A 84 -5.59 -9.66 11.89
N ARG A 85 -6.09 -8.55 12.47
CA ARG A 85 -5.33 -7.66 13.35
C ARG A 85 -5.05 -8.25 14.73
N ALA A 86 -5.78 -9.28 15.15
CA ALA A 86 -5.63 -9.89 16.47
C ALA A 86 -4.23 -10.47 16.72
N ASP A 87 -3.50 -10.83 15.65
CA ASP A 87 -2.12 -11.29 15.70
C ASP A 87 -1.25 -10.48 14.71
N THR A 88 -0.43 -9.59 15.24
CA THR A 88 0.38 -8.66 14.42
C THR A 88 1.40 -9.38 13.55
N GLU A 89 2.02 -10.47 14.03
CA GLU A 89 3.01 -11.21 13.22
C GLU A 89 2.31 -12.03 12.13
N TYR A 90 1.21 -12.70 12.44
CA TYR A 90 0.38 -13.39 11.43
C TYR A 90 -0.10 -12.40 10.35
N TYR A 91 -0.47 -11.19 10.76
CA TYR A 91 -0.86 -10.09 9.89
C TYR A 91 0.28 -9.68 8.94
N ARG A 92 1.49 -9.48 9.47
CA ARG A 92 2.68 -9.16 8.68
C ARG A 92 3.07 -10.30 7.75
N ASP A 93 3.05 -11.54 8.22
CA ASP A 93 3.39 -12.74 7.43
C ASP A 93 2.46 -12.93 6.23
N ARG A 94 1.18 -12.59 6.35
CA ARG A 94 0.22 -12.59 5.25
C ARG A 94 0.74 -11.77 4.06
N PHE A 95 1.30 -10.60 4.32
CA PHE A 95 1.77 -9.70 3.28
C PHE A 95 3.21 -10.00 2.84
N ARG A 96 4.02 -10.65 3.68
CA ARG A 96 5.31 -11.24 3.27
C ARG A 96 5.11 -12.29 2.17
N CYS A 97 4.08 -13.12 2.28
CA CYS A 97 3.73 -14.06 1.22
C CYS A 97 3.38 -13.34 -0.11
N ALA A 98 2.62 -12.27 -0.06
CA ALA A 98 2.30 -11.47 -1.25
C ALA A 98 3.55 -10.80 -1.85
N LEU A 99 4.47 -10.30 -1.03
CA LEU A 99 5.76 -9.75 -1.49
C LEU A 99 6.63 -10.82 -2.15
N ALA A 100 6.68 -12.01 -1.58
CA ALA A 100 7.43 -13.13 -2.15
C ALA A 100 6.90 -13.50 -3.55
N GLU A 101 5.57 -13.52 -3.74
CA GLU A 101 4.96 -13.74 -5.06
C GLU A 101 5.31 -12.64 -6.06
N LEU A 102 5.24 -11.37 -5.64
CA LEU A 102 5.63 -10.24 -6.49
C LEU A 102 7.09 -10.36 -6.92
N ARG A 103 8.01 -10.65 -5.99
CA ARG A 103 9.45 -10.83 -6.28
C ARG A 103 9.68 -11.96 -7.27
N THR A 104 9.07 -13.11 -7.03
CA THR A 104 9.20 -14.30 -7.88
C THR A 104 8.73 -14.04 -9.31
N ARG A 105 7.60 -13.36 -9.47
CA ARG A 105 6.98 -13.11 -10.78
C ARG A 105 7.64 -11.97 -11.53
N SER A 106 8.02 -10.90 -10.84
CA SER A 106 8.68 -9.75 -11.46
C SER A 106 10.18 -9.97 -11.70
N LYS A 107 10.81 -10.90 -10.97
CA LYS A 107 12.26 -11.17 -10.98
C LYS A 107 13.10 -9.94 -10.61
N LEU A 108 12.56 -9.06 -9.78
CA LEU A 108 13.20 -7.83 -9.35
C LEU A 108 13.86 -8.00 -7.97
N ALA A 109 14.97 -7.29 -7.75
CA ALA A 109 15.64 -7.22 -6.45
C ALA A 109 14.85 -6.37 -5.44
N ASN A 110 15.16 -6.50 -4.14
CA ASN A 110 14.44 -5.84 -3.05
C ASN A 110 14.45 -4.30 -3.17
N ASN A 111 15.56 -3.72 -3.58
CA ASN A 111 15.71 -2.29 -3.82
C ASN A 111 14.86 -1.75 -5.00
N ARG A 112 14.22 -2.64 -5.75
CA ARG A 112 13.30 -2.33 -6.86
C ARG A 112 11.84 -2.67 -6.51
N ILE A 113 11.51 -2.88 -5.25
CA ILE A 113 10.15 -3.21 -4.78
C ILE A 113 9.62 -2.09 -3.90
N ALA A 114 8.38 -1.68 -4.15
CA ALA A 114 7.60 -0.84 -3.25
C ALA A 114 6.26 -1.49 -2.89
N ALA A 115 5.69 -1.08 -1.77
CA ALA A 115 4.32 -1.41 -1.41
C ALA A 115 3.48 -0.14 -1.27
N ILE A 116 2.31 -0.10 -1.90
CA ILE A 116 1.35 0.99 -1.76
C ILE A 116 0.04 0.46 -1.20
N GLY A 117 -0.58 1.20 -0.31
CA GLY A 117 -1.80 0.74 0.35
C GLY A 117 -2.85 1.82 0.52
N TYR A 118 -4.11 1.41 0.51
CA TYR A 118 -5.28 2.29 0.59
C TYR A 118 -6.16 1.93 1.78
N CYS A 119 -6.52 2.90 2.64
CA CYS A 119 -7.32 2.67 3.84
C CYS A 119 -6.64 1.61 4.75
N MET A 120 -7.27 0.45 4.99
CA MET A 120 -6.65 -0.67 5.68
C MET A 120 -5.32 -1.11 5.02
N GLY A 121 -5.25 -1.11 3.69
CA GLY A 121 -4.00 -1.38 2.98
C GLY A 121 -2.89 -0.37 3.30
N GLY A 122 -3.24 0.90 3.54
CA GLY A 122 -2.30 1.92 4.00
C GLY A 122 -1.75 1.65 5.40
N GLU A 123 -2.57 1.13 6.31
CA GLU A 123 -2.14 0.60 7.62
C GLU A 123 -1.18 -0.57 7.45
N ILE A 124 -1.53 -1.53 6.57
CA ILE A 124 -0.76 -2.74 6.32
C ILE A 124 0.66 -2.42 5.82
N VAL A 125 0.81 -1.53 4.84
CA VAL A 125 2.14 -1.21 4.33
C VAL A 125 3.00 -0.49 5.38
N LEU A 126 2.39 0.28 6.29
CA LEU A 126 3.10 0.84 7.43
C LEU A 126 3.53 -0.25 8.43
N GLU A 127 2.69 -1.26 8.68
CA GLU A 127 3.05 -2.41 9.51
C GLU A 127 4.19 -3.24 8.90
N MET A 128 4.26 -3.37 7.56
CA MET A 128 5.38 -3.99 6.86
C MET A 128 6.67 -3.19 7.10
N ALA A 129 6.62 -1.86 6.98
CA ALA A 129 7.78 -1.01 7.28
C ALA A 129 8.23 -1.15 8.75
N ARG A 130 7.29 -1.12 9.71
CA ARG A 130 7.54 -1.33 11.14
C ARG A 130 8.19 -2.69 11.44
N GLY A 131 7.77 -3.73 10.70
CA GLY A 131 8.34 -5.08 10.74
C GLY A 131 9.72 -5.22 10.11
N GLY A 132 10.28 -4.15 9.53
CA GLY A 132 11.61 -4.15 8.93
C GLY A 132 11.69 -4.84 7.57
N GLU A 133 10.58 -4.89 6.83
CA GLU A 133 10.57 -5.46 5.48
C GLU A 133 11.60 -4.77 4.59
N ASP A 134 12.37 -5.58 3.88
CA ASP A 134 13.40 -5.12 2.97
C ASP A 134 12.81 -4.78 1.60
N ILE A 135 12.19 -3.59 1.55
CA ILE A 135 11.62 -2.98 0.34
C ILE A 135 12.02 -1.49 0.30
N ALA A 136 12.12 -0.94 -0.90
CA ALA A 136 12.66 0.40 -1.09
C ALA A 136 11.74 1.51 -0.58
N LEU A 137 10.42 1.34 -0.75
CA LEU A 137 9.43 2.38 -0.43
C LEU A 137 8.09 1.78 0.01
N VAL A 138 7.45 2.40 0.99
CA VAL A 138 6.03 2.21 1.28
C VAL A 138 5.26 3.52 1.11
N VAL A 139 4.05 3.43 0.54
CA VAL A 139 3.15 4.59 0.39
C VAL A 139 1.79 4.28 0.99
N SER A 140 1.39 5.04 1.99
CA SER A 140 0.09 4.91 2.66
C SER A 140 -0.86 6.02 2.21
N PHE A 141 -1.96 5.65 1.55
CA PHE A 141 -3.06 6.56 1.20
C PHE A 141 -4.19 6.41 2.21
N HIS A 142 -4.48 7.47 2.96
CA HIS A 142 -5.51 7.51 4.01
C HIS A 142 -5.53 6.25 4.89
N GLY A 143 -4.35 5.72 5.22
CA GLY A 143 -4.20 4.58 6.13
C GLY A 143 -4.41 4.98 7.58
N LEU A 144 -4.79 4.00 8.42
CA LEU A 144 -4.73 4.16 9.86
C LEU A 144 -3.26 4.20 10.30
N LEU A 145 -2.96 5.06 11.26
CA LEU A 145 -1.57 5.30 11.70
C LEU A 145 -1.23 4.63 13.02
N ALA A 146 -2.24 4.27 13.82
CA ALA A 146 -2.04 3.60 15.10
C ALA A 146 -1.54 2.17 14.91
N THR A 147 -0.71 1.71 15.84
CA THR A 147 -0.19 0.35 15.89
C THR A 147 -0.08 -0.14 17.34
N PRO A 148 -0.31 -1.43 17.62
CA PRO A 148 0.04 -2.02 18.91
C PRO A 148 1.54 -2.35 19.04
N SER A 149 2.31 -2.29 17.92
CA SER A 149 3.73 -2.67 17.87
C SER A 149 4.55 -1.59 17.16
N PRO A 150 4.87 -0.48 17.88
CA PRO A 150 5.66 0.62 17.32
C PRO A 150 7.04 0.17 16.84
N ALA A 151 7.55 0.85 15.82
CA ALA A 151 8.85 0.55 15.25
C ALA A 151 9.98 0.81 16.27
N LYS A 152 10.95 -0.09 16.30
CA LYS A 152 12.19 0.12 17.06
C LYS A 152 13.19 0.91 16.21
N ARG A 153 14.09 1.64 16.88
CA ARG A 153 15.15 2.40 16.22
C ARG A 153 15.96 1.53 15.24
N GLY A 154 16.06 1.99 14.00
CA GLY A 154 16.81 1.30 12.94
C GLY A 154 16.13 0.08 12.33
N MET A 155 14.88 -0.23 12.71
CA MET A 155 14.13 -1.35 12.13
C MET A 155 13.57 -1.03 10.74
N ILE A 156 13.11 0.20 10.54
CA ILE A 156 12.53 0.63 9.26
C ILE A 156 13.64 0.78 8.23
N LYS A 157 13.55 0.04 7.14
CA LYS A 157 14.52 0.05 6.03
C LYS A 157 14.02 0.84 4.82
N SER A 158 12.69 0.87 4.64
CA SER A 158 12.04 1.56 3.54
C SER A 158 11.94 3.07 3.78
N ARG A 159 11.96 3.85 2.71
CA ARG A 159 11.39 5.20 2.75
C ARG A 159 9.88 5.11 2.94
N ILE A 160 9.28 6.13 3.54
CA ILE A 160 7.85 6.16 3.82
C ILE A 160 7.24 7.44 3.24
N LEU A 161 6.13 7.30 2.50
CA LEU A 161 5.25 8.39 2.14
C LEU A 161 3.86 8.15 2.73
N VAL A 162 3.36 9.11 3.51
CA VAL A 162 1.98 9.10 4.01
C VAL A 162 1.19 10.24 3.38
N CYS A 163 0.07 9.92 2.75
CA CYS A 163 -0.88 10.87 2.19
C CYS A 163 -2.17 10.86 3.04
N HIS A 164 -2.37 11.91 3.86
CA HIS A 164 -3.39 11.96 4.91
C HIS A 164 -4.39 13.10 4.70
N GLY A 165 -5.68 12.84 4.85
CA GLY A 165 -6.73 13.84 4.90
C GLY A 165 -6.86 14.43 6.30
N ARG A 166 -6.63 15.75 6.48
CA ARG A 166 -6.68 16.40 7.81
C ARG A 166 -8.04 16.31 8.50
N ALA A 167 -9.12 16.22 7.75
CA ALA A 167 -10.48 16.09 8.28
C ALA A 167 -10.94 14.63 8.45
N ASP A 168 -10.03 13.66 8.28
CA ASP A 168 -10.32 12.24 8.46
C ASP A 168 -10.64 11.90 9.92
N PRO A 169 -11.91 11.56 10.25
CA PRO A 169 -12.30 11.27 11.63
C PRO A 169 -11.77 9.91 12.13
N LEU A 170 -11.31 9.03 11.23
CA LEU A 170 -10.73 7.74 11.60
C LEU A 170 -9.28 7.88 12.08
N VAL A 171 -8.62 8.99 11.74
CA VAL A 171 -7.23 9.27 12.13
C VAL A 171 -7.16 10.67 12.76
N PRO A 172 -7.54 10.82 14.04
CA PRO A 172 -7.57 12.11 14.71
C PRO A 172 -6.14 12.69 14.87
N PRO A 173 -6.00 14.03 15.04
CA PRO A 173 -4.70 14.70 15.12
C PRO A 173 -3.74 14.13 16.17
N LYS A 174 -4.25 13.49 17.23
CA LYS A 174 -3.43 12.81 18.23
C LYS A 174 -2.68 11.62 17.64
N GLN A 175 -3.33 10.83 16.76
CA GLN A 175 -2.66 9.71 16.09
C GLN A 175 -1.60 10.19 15.10
N VAL A 176 -1.86 11.29 14.38
CA VAL A 176 -0.87 11.88 13.47
C VAL A 176 0.40 12.28 14.23
N ARG A 177 0.25 12.96 15.38
CA ARG A 177 1.40 13.35 16.21
C ARG A 177 2.16 12.12 16.73
N ALA A 178 1.45 11.14 17.28
CA ALA A 178 2.07 9.91 17.79
C ALA A 178 2.83 9.14 16.70
N PHE A 179 2.29 9.11 15.47
CA PHE A 179 2.95 8.51 14.32
C PHE A 179 4.25 9.25 13.95
N LEU A 180 4.22 10.58 13.89
CA LEU A 180 5.42 11.37 13.57
C LEU A 180 6.50 11.20 14.65
N GLU A 181 6.11 11.22 15.93
CA GLU A 181 7.02 10.95 17.05
C GLU A 181 7.62 9.53 16.96
N GLU A 182 6.82 8.53 16.59
CA GLU A 182 7.31 7.17 16.34
C GLU A 182 8.35 7.13 15.22
N MET A 183 8.09 7.80 14.09
CA MET A 183 9.01 7.82 12.95
C MET A 183 10.33 8.51 13.31
N ASP A 184 10.29 9.60 14.08
CA ASP A 184 11.49 10.30 14.59
C ASP A 184 12.31 9.38 15.51
N ILE A 185 11.66 8.70 16.46
CA ILE A 185 12.33 7.75 17.38
C ILE A 185 12.92 6.56 16.60
N ALA A 186 12.22 6.05 15.60
CA ALA A 186 12.69 4.97 14.75
C ALA A 186 13.85 5.39 13.85
N GLY A 187 14.04 6.69 13.62
CA GLY A 187 15.01 7.24 12.66
C GLY A 187 14.63 6.95 11.21
N ALA A 188 13.33 6.92 10.91
CA ALA A 188 12.81 6.59 9.60
C ALA A 188 12.86 7.80 8.64
N ASP A 189 13.18 7.54 7.36
CA ASP A 189 12.99 8.52 6.28
C ASP A 189 11.49 8.56 5.92
N CYS A 190 10.75 9.48 6.55
CA CYS A 190 9.30 9.57 6.45
C CYS A 190 8.83 10.93 5.98
N HIS A 191 8.10 10.95 4.88
CA HIS A 191 7.42 12.12 4.34
C HIS A 191 5.92 12.03 4.59
N MET A 192 5.30 13.09 5.08
CA MET A 192 3.86 13.13 5.30
C MET A 192 3.21 14.33 4.62
N HIS A 193 2.29 14.07 3.70
CA HIS A 193 1.47 15.08 3.04
C HIS A 193 0.09 15.12 3.69
N ILE A 194 -0.31 16.29 4.22
CA ILE A 194 -1.58 16.50 4.89
C ILE A 194 -2.44 17.44 4.06
N TYR A 195 -3.62 16.96 3.63
CA TYR A 195 -4.56 17.68 2.78
C TYR A 195 -5.66 18.31 3.63
N SER A 196 -5.72 19.65 3.69
CA SER A 196 -6.70 20.40 4.51
C SER A 196 -8.14 20.16 4.04
N GLY A 197 -9.06 19.91 4.97
CA GLY A 197 -10.48 19.68 4.68
C GLY A 197 -10.80 18.34 3.99
N VAL A 198 -9.82 17.47 3.78
CA VAL A 198 -9.99 16.18 3.09
C VAL A 198 -10.34 15.09 4.10
N LEU A 199 -11.35 14.27 3.77
CA LEU A 199 -11.85 13.16 4.55
C LEU A 199 -11.12 11.84 4.20
N HIS A 200 -11.49 10.74 4.87
CA HIS A 200 -11.01 9.38 4.57
C HIS A 200 -11.41 8.94 3.16
N GLY A 201 -10.66 8.01 2.55
CA GLY A 201 -11.00 7.40 1.26
C GLY A 201 -10.96 8.37 0.07
N PHE A 202 -10.22 9.47 0.17
CA PHE A 202 -10.20 10.55 -0.82
C PHE A 202 -9.69 10.15 -2.21
N THR A 203 -9.11 8.97 -2.35
CA THR A 203 -8.62 8.46 -3.64
C THR A 203 -9.64 7.59 -4.39
N ASP A 204 -10.83 7.34 -3.82
CA ASP A 204 -11.85 6.49 -4.42
C ASP A 204 -13.04 7.32 -4.92
N PRO A 205 -13.21 7.50 -6.25
CA PRO A 205 -14.36 8.23 -6.81
C PRO A 205 -15.72 7.67 -6.37
N GLY A 206 -15.81 6.34 -6.12
CA GLY A 206 -17.02 5.69 -5.62
C GLY A 206 -17.39 6.07 -4.19
N SER A 207 -16.50 6.73 -3.44
CA SER A 207 -16.78 7.16 -2.06
C SER A 207 -17.93 8.16 -1.96
N ASN A 208 -18.18 8.94 -3.00
CA ASN A 208 -19.25 9.96 -3.01
C ASN A 208 -20.66 9.37 -3.04
N THR A 209 -20.79 8.10 -3.41
CA THR A 209 -22.09 7.40 -3.47
C THR A 209 -22.40 6.64 -2.18
N ARG A 210 -21.46 6.58 -1.23
CA ARG A 210 -21.62 5.88 0.04
C ARG A 210 -22.29 6.77 1.08
N SER A 211 -23.13 6.18 1.93
CA SER A 211 -23.81 6.88 3.03
C SER A 211 -22.91 7.24 4.23
N ASN A 212 -21.63 6.87 4.20
CA ASN A 212 -20.69 7.13 5.28
C ASN A 212 -20.08 8.54 5.15
N GLU A 213 -20.46 9.46 6.05
CA GLU A 213 -19.99 10.85 6.06
C GLU A 213 -18.49 11.01 6.33
N ALA A 214 -17.84 10.01 6.94
CA ALA A 214 -16.41 10.01 7.19
C ALA A 214 -15.57 9.79 5.91
N ILE A 215 -16.19 9.35 4.82
CA ILE A 215 -15.52 8.90 3.59
C ILE A 215 -16.00 9.75 2.42
N ARG A 216 -15.08 10.43 1.72
CA ARG A 216 -15.42 11.23 0.54
C ARG A 216 -14.25 11.36 -0.42
N TYR A 217 -14.53 11.23 -1.71
CA TYR A 217 -13.55 11.50 -2.76
C TYR A 217 -13.17 12.97 -2.82
N ASN A 218 -11.89 13.24 -3.04
CA ASN A 218 -11.39 14.58 -3.32
C ASN A 218 -10.42 14.54 -4.51
N ALA A 219 -10.87 15.04 -5.66
CA ALA A 219 -10.12 14.96 -6.92
C ALA A 219 -8.76 15.67 -6.86
N SER A 220 -8.63 16.76 -6.10
CA SER A 220 -7.37 17.46 -5.95
C SER A 220 -6.37 16.67 -5.12
N ALA A 221 -6.79 16.16 -3.95
CA ALA A 221 -5.93 15.36 -3.08
C ALA A 221 -5.55 14.03 -3.75
N ASP A 222 -6.46 13.37 -4.48
CA ASP A 222 -6.17 12.16 -5.25
C ASP A 222 -5.07 12.43 -6.30
N ARG A 223 -5.20 13.50 -7.09
CA ARG A 223 -4.18 13.86 -8.09
C ARG A 223 -2.84 14.20 -7.46
N GLN A 224 -2.84 15.01 -6.39
CA GLN A 224 -1.61 15.44 -5.73
C GLN A 224 -0.90 14.30 -5.03
N SER A 225 -1.64 13.41 -4.37
CA SER A 225 -1.05 12.24 -3.70
C SER A 225 -0.46 11.24 -4.70
N LYS A 226 -1.09 11.03 -5.85
CA LYS A 226 -0.51 10.25 -6.96
C LYS A 226 0.77 10.88 -7.50
N ALA A 227 0.80 12.20 -7.68
CA ALA A 227 1.99 12.90 -8.14
C ALA A 227 3.14 12.78 -7.13
N ALA A 228 2.86 12.92 -5.83
CA ALA A 228 3.85 12.71 -4.78
C ALA A 228 4.41 11.28 -4.78
N MET A 229 3.54 10.26 -4.92
CA MET A 229 3.98 8.87 -5.05
C MET A 229 4.89 8.66 -6.25
N LEU A 230 4.54 9.18 -7.43
CA LEU A 230 5.36 9.02 -8.64
C LEU A 230 6.70 9.73 -8.49
N SER A 231 6.75 10.91 -7.89
CA SER A 231 8.00 11.60 -7.57
C SER A 231 8.91 10.76 -6.67
N MET A 232 8.35 10.12 -5.63
CA MET A 232 9.10 9.20 -4.77
C MET A 232 9.57 7.96 -5.53
N PHE A 233 8.78 7.43 -6.47
CA PHE A 233 9.22 6.32 -7.32
C PHE A 233 10.43 6.71 -8.18
N ASP A 234 10.43 7.90 -8.76
CA ASP A 234 11.55 8.39 -9.56
C ASP A 234 12.80 8.55 -8.68
N GLU A 235 12.69 9.16 -7.50
CA GLU A 235 13.82 9.28 -6.57
C GLU A 235 14.41 7.92 -6.15
N VAL A 236 13.55 6.96 -5.78
CA VAL A 236 13.98 5.69 -5.21
C VAL A 236 14.50 4.73 -6.28
N PHE A 237 13.85 4.69 -7.45
CA PHE A 237 14.16 3.69 -8.47
C PHE A 237 15.12 4.18 -9.55
N GLU A 238 15.24 5.49 -9.80
CA GLU A 238 16.21 6.02 -10.76
C GLU A 238 17.60 6.19 -10.15
N ASN A 239 17.68 6.65 -8.90
CA ASN A 239 18.96 6.75 -8.20
C ASN A 239 19.61 5.38 -7.96
N SER A 240 18.83 4.29 -7.85
CA SER A 240 19.37 2.93 -7.76
C SER A 240 20.07 2.46 -9.03
N GLN A 241 19.72 3.00 -10.21
CA GLN A 241 20.42 2.67 -11.47
C GLN A 241 21.81 3.32 -11.56
N ALA A 242 21.97 4.51 -10.99
CA ALA A 242 23.25 5.20 -10.97
C ALA A 242 24.27 4.54 -10.02
N ALA A 243 23.79 3.90 -8.95
CA ALA A 243 24.65 3.21 -7.97
C ALA A 243 25.13 1.82 -8.46
N GLU A 244 24.41 1.17 -9.38
CA GLU A 244 24.80 -0.14 -9.95
C GLU A 244 25.77 0.00 -11.16
N GLN A 245 26.01 1.23 -11.65
CA GLN A 245 26.90 1.52 -12.78
C GLN A 245 28.27 2.08 -12.37
N ASN A 246 28.50 2.28 -11.07
CA ASN A 246 29.78 2.71 -10.49
C ASN A 246 30.42 1.60 -9.64
#